data_614c44283141ddb787a8c80c9a37215d
#
_entry.id   614c44283141ddb787a8c80c9a37215d
#
_cell.length_a   1.000
_cell.length_b   1.000
_cell.length_c   1.000
_cell.angle_alpha   90.00
_cell.angle_beta   90.00
_cell.angle_gamma   90.00
#
_symmetry.space_group_name_H-M   'P 1'
#
loop_
_entity.id
_entity.type
_entity.pdbx_description
1 polymer ?
#
loop_
_entity_poly.entity_id
_entity_poly.type
_entity_poly.pdbx_seq_one_letter_code
_entity_poly.pdbx_strand_id
1 'polypeptide(L)'
;MIKRIVSHPAWRVAIVVLLAANAALVAGRWLSDGLSGVGQSPPIAEATPTLSPEPVVVKQLVPSPAPAIQASLWWDSEMANRDLYIVDALYFRWVKQIFAWREIEVKKGEFVWQQADQVVSAAEGYKKFLIARLDVEPIWTHAERYGDDVLSGPPDNPQDFGDFCYTISSRYQGRSIKAYQIWNEPNLAREWGGKPPDPVAYVALLAACSEGIRRGDPNAIIISAGLAPTGTGLPVAMPDTDFLRGMYAAGAAEYFDMLGTNAPGYAAPPWASPDEVAGRPEWGGQRWASFRHVEDIRQIMVESGDGEKQVAVTEMGWTLDEIHPEYSWFAVTANQQAEYLAGAFWWARENWQPWIGLMTVIYLADPEWTEQDEEYWWAINVPSEGEPAVRPAYRTLRGLPDWMGDFYDTWGR
;
A
#
# COMPACT_ATOMS: atom_id res chain seq x y z
N MET A 1 -1.34 -23.24 20.25
CA MET A 1 0.08 -22.91 20.25
C MET A 1 0.49 -22.11 18.99
N ILE A 2 -0.40 -21.89 18.05
CA ILE A 2 -0.17 -21.19 16.76
C ILE A 2 -0.54 -19.69 16.83
N LYS A 3 -1.31 -19.25 17.83
CA LYS A 3 -1.71 -17.84 18.04
C LYS A 3 -0.57 -16.83 18.32
N ARG A 4 0.69 -17.29 18.41
CA ARG A 4 1.82 -16.47 18.89
C ARG A 4 2.79 -15.96 17.81
N ILE A 5 2.64 -16.32 16.54
CA ILE A 5 3.70 -16.04 15.54
C ILE A 5 3.52 -14.70 14.85
N VAL A 6 2.29 -14.22 14.69
CA VAL A 6 2.03 -12.89 14.08
C VAL A 6 1.89 -11.76 15.13
N SER A 7 1.66 -12.12 16.40
CA SER A 7 1.66 -11.19 17.53
C SER A 7 3.05 -11.02 18.18
N HIS A 8 4.15 -11.40 17.52
CA HIS A 8 5.48 -11.31 18.13
C HIS A 8 5.92 -9.83 18.23
N PRO A 9 6.40 -9.39 19.42
CA PRO A 9 6.84 -7.99 19.64
C PRO A 9 7.91 -7.49 18.68
N ALA A 10 8.62 -8.37 18.00
CA ALA A 10 9.63 -8.00 17.00
C ALA A 10 9.09 -7.29 15.76
N TRP A 11 7.82 -7.52 15.40
CA TRP A 11 7.14 -6.78 14.33
C TRP A 11 6.85 -5.33 14.72
N ARG A 12 6.73 -5.07 16.02
CA ARG A 12 6.34 -3.79 16.62
C ARG A 12 7.51 -2.81 16.73
N VAL A 13 8.74 -3.31 16.80
CA VAL A 13 9.95 -2.46 17.02
C VAL A 13 10.49 -1.86 15.70
N ALA A 14 10.20 -2.46 14.56
CA ALA A 14 10.84 -2.09 13.29
C ALA A 14 10.31 -0.78 12.68
N ILE A 15 9.04 -0.43 12.91
CA ILE A 15 8.43 0.81 12.41
C ILE A 15 8.97 2.02 13.18
N VAL A 16 9.23 1.86 14.47
CA VAL A 16 9.67 2.90 15.42
C VAL A 16 10.99 3.57 15.02
N VAL A 17 11.94 2.84 14.45
CA VAL A 17 13.32 3.38 14.25
C VAL A 17 13.43 4.31 13.05
N LEU A 18 12.59 4.19 12.03
CA LEU A 18 12.76 4.91 10.76
C LEU A 18 12.09 6.28 10.72
N LEU A 19 10.99 6.46 11.42
CA LEU A 19 10.34 7.76 11.51
C LEU A 19 11.08 8.70 12.46
N ALA A 20 11.72 8.16 13.51
CA ALA A 20 12.58 8.94 14.40
C ALA A 20 13.85 9.46 13.70
N ALA A 21 14.38 8.71 12.73
CA ALA A 21 15.53 9.16 11.91
C ALA A 21 15.15 10.35 11.01
N ASN A 22 13.91 10.40 10.51
CA ASN A 22 13.43 11.53 9.70
C ASN A 22 13.27 12.82 10.52
N ALA A 23 12.80 12.73 11.75
CA ALA A 23 12.65 13.89 12.64
C ALA A 23 14.01 14.51 13.03
N ALA A 24 15.04 13.68 13.22
CA ALA A 24 16.39 14.15 13.58
C ALA A 24 17.12 14.81 12.40
N LEU A 25 16.87 14.40 11.16
CA LEU A 25 17.47 14.99 9.95
C LEU A 25 16.88 16.36 9.60
N VAL A 26 15.61 16.60 9.91
CA VAL A 26 14.95 17.90 9.71
C VAL A 26 15.57 18.97 10.64
N ALA A 27 15.92 18.63 11.88
CA ALA A 27 16.51 19.58 12.83
C ALA A 27 17.98 19.93 12.52
N GLY A 28 18.73 19.07 11.84
CA GLY A 28 20.17 19.25 11.57
C GLY A 28 20.52 20.13 10.35
N ARG A 29 19.60 20.33 9.42
CA ARG A 29 19.86 21.03 8.16
C ARG A 29 19.72 22.54 8.18
N TRP A 30 19.16 23.11 9.27
CA TRP A 30 18.92 24.56 9.38
C TRP A 30 20.15 25.42 9.72
N LEU A 31 21.34 24.83 9.83
CA LEU A 31 22.55 25.56 10.28
C LEU A 31 23.65 25.73 9.20
N SER A 32 23.47 25.29 7.97
CA SER A 32 24.57 25.28 6.99
C SER A 32 24.44 26.13 5.73
N ASP A 33 23.26 26.67 5.37
CA ASP A 33 23.11 27.39 4.09
C ASP A 33 22.85 28.89 4.29
N GLY A 34 23.90 29.59 4.63
CA GLY A 34 24.01 31.04 4.53
C GLY A 34 25.14 31.43 3.56
N LEU A 35 24.77 32.21 2.55
CA LEU A 35 25.63 33.04 1.66
C LEU A 35 26.30 32.35 0.45
N SER A 36 25.81 32.61 -0.76
CA SER A 36 26.45 33.53 -1.74
C SER A 36 26.11 33.17 -3.20
N GLY A 37 25.94 34.19 -4.01
CA GLY A 37 26.18 34.10 -5.46
C GLY A 37 25.02 34.57 -6.38
N VAL A 38 24.96 35.88 -6.61
CA VAL A 38 24.20 36.47 -7.76
C VAL A 38 24.95 36.16 -9.06
N GLY A 39 24.40 35.29 -9.91
CA GLY A 39 24.90 34.98 -11.24
C GLY A 39 23.87 35.33 -12.32
N GLN A 40 24.35 36.01 -13.38
CA GLN A 40 23.56 36.49 -14.52
C GLN A 40 22.89 35.34 -15.30
N SER A 41 21.63 35.55 -15.70
CA SER A 41 20.85 34.65 -16.55
C SER A 41 21.41 34.62 -17.99
N PRO A 42 21.53 33.45 -18.63
CA PRO A 42 21.81 33.35 -20.06
C PRO A 42 20.56 33.70 -20.90
N PRO A 43 20.69 34.06 -22.19
CA PRO A 43 19.62 34.49 -23.05
C PRO A 43 18.63 33.35 -23.34
N ILE A 44 17.35 33.69 -23.34
CA ILE A 44 16.23 32.79 -23.62
C ILE A 44 16.31 32.36 -25.10
N ALA A 45 16.57 31.08 -25.34
CA ALA A 45 16.39 30.46 -26.64
C ALA A 45 14.88 30.36 -26.92
N GLU A 46 14.43 30.75 -28.11
CA GLU A 46 13.04 30.58 -28.57
C GLU A 46 12.65 29.11 -28.51
N ALA A 47 11.64 28.82 -27.71
CA ALA A 47 11.10 27.47 -27.58
C ALA A 47 10.44 27.05 -28.88
N THR A 48 10.96 26.01 -29.50
CA THR A 48 10.26 25.27 -30.57
C THR A 48 8.90 24.81 -30.01
N PRO A 49 7.78 24.96 -30.77
CA PRO A 49 6.48 24.51 -30.27
C PRO A 49 6.52 23.00 -30.05
N THR A 50 6.57 22.59 -28.80
CA THR A 50 6.33 21.20 -28.37
C THR A 50 4.89 20.88 -28.68
N LEU A 51 4.69 19.94 -29.61
CA LEU A 51 3.38 19.32 -29.82
C LEU A 51 2.87 18.87 -28.44
N SER A 52 1.68 19.31 -28.04
CA SER A 52 1.02 18.81 -26.84
C SER A 52 0.98 17.28 -26.96
N PRO A 53 1.47 16.52 -25.98
CA PRO A 53 1.39 15.07 -26.05
C PRO A 53 -0.07 14.67 -26.22
N GLU A 54 -0.34 13.70 -27.10
CA GLU A 54 -1.67 13.14 -27.24
C GLU A 54 -2.19 12.67 -25.88
N PRO A 55 -3.49 12.83 -25.58
CA PRO A 55 -4.03 12.40 -24.30
C PRO A 55 -3.83 10.90 -24.14
N VAL A 56 -3.18 10.50 -23.06
CA VAL A 56 -2.95 9.09 -22.72
C VAL A 56 -4.30 8.43 -22.45
N VAL A 57 -4.65 7.41 -23.23
CA VAL A 57 -5.87 6.64 -23.02
C VAL A 57 -5.58 5.58 -21.95
N VAL A 58 -6.23 5.70 -20.80
CA VAL A 58 -6.04 4.75 -19.68
C VAL A 58 -6.91 3.52 -19.88
N LYS A 59 -6.27 2.33 -19.78
CA LYS A 59 -6.96 1.03 -19.75
C LYS A 59 -7.52 0.79 -18.34
N GLN A 60 -8.82 0.99 -18.17
CA GLN A 60 -9.49 0.74 -16.89
C GLN A 60 -9.70 -0.76 -16.65
N LEU A 61 -9.07 -1.27 -15.58
CA LEU A 61 -9.26 -2.64 -15.08
C LEU A 61 -10.28 -2.70 -13.95
N VAL A 62 -10.38 -1.60 -13.21
CA VAL A 62 -11.34 -1.41 -12.12
C VAL A 62 -11.97 -0.02 -12.20
N PRO A 63 -13.11 0.22 -11.53
CA PRO A 63 -13.68 1.56 -11.39
C PRO A 63 -12.65 2.59 -10.89
N SER A 64 -12.87 3.86 -11.19
CA SER A 64 -11.96 4.94 -10.85
C SER A 64 -12.67 6.05 -10.07
N PRO A 65 -12.42 6.20 -8.74
CA PRO A 65 -11.71 5.27 -7.85
C PRO A 65 -12.56 4.06 -7.44
N ALA A 66 -11.92 2.93 -7.13
CA ALA A 66 -12.57 1.77 -6.53
C ALA A 66 -12.20 1.66 -5.04
N PRO A 67 -13.16 1.86 -4.12
CA PRO A 67 -12.90 1.76 -2.70
C PRO A 67 -12.56 0.34 -2.27
N ALA A 68 -11.50 0.21 -1.45
CA ALA A 68 -11.06 -1.01 -0.81
C ALA A 68 -10.70 -0.75 0.65
N ILE A 69 -10.62 -1.82 1.45
CA ILE A 69 -10.16 -1.74 2.83
C ILE A 69 -9.32 -2.96 3.19
N GLN A 70 -8.29 -2.77 3.98
CA GLN A 70 -7.48 -3.86 4.52
C GLN A 70 -8.12 -4.40 5.80
N ALA A 71 -8.27 -5.74 5.87
CA ALA A 71 -8.86 -6.45 6.99
C ALA A 71 -8.01 -7.68 7.36
N SER A 72 -8.15 -8.16 8.61
CA SER A 72 -7.47 -9.35 9.13
C SER A 72 -8.40 -10.56 9.12
N LEU A 73 -8.68 -11.11 7.93
CA LEU A 73 -9.60 -12.23 7.75
C LEU A 73 -8.98 -13.60 8.07
N TRP A 74 -7.69 -13.64 8.45
CA TRP A 74 -6.89 -14.87 8.49
C TRP A 74 -7.13 -15.74 9.72
N TRP A 75 -7.55 -15.16 10.85
CA TRP A 75 -7.47 -15.82 12.15
C TRP A 75 -8.51 -16.91 12.40
N ASP A 76 -9.77 -16.58 12.20
CA ASP A 76 -10.87 -17.52 12.30
C ASP A 76 -12.11 -17.06 11.51
N SER A 77 -13.07 -17.96 11.37
CA SER A 77 -14.28 -17.71 10.56
C SER A 77 -15.23 -16.69 11.20
N GLU A 78 -15.27 -16.56 12.52
CA GLU A 78 -16.14 -15.60 13.22
C GLU A 78 -15.63 -14.19 12.98
N MET A 79 -14.33 -13.99 13.11
CA MET A 79 -13.65 -12.72 12.84
C MET A 79 -13.79 -12.30 11.38
N ALA A 80 -13.53 -13.24 10.45
CA ALA A 80 -13.68 -12.98 9.03
C ALA A 80 -15.11 -12.57 8.67
N ASN A 81 -16.12 -13.23 9.24
CA ASN A 81 -17.53 -12.90 9.01
C ASN A 81 -17.89 -11.53 9.60
N ARG A 82 -17.38 -11.18 10.79
CA ARG A 82 -17.56 -9.86 11.40
C ARG A 82 -17.03 -8.76 10.50
N ASP A 83 -15.81 -8.90 10.04
CA ASP A 83 -15.15 -7.89 9.22
C ASP A 83 -15.82 -7.75 7.85
N LEU A 84 -16.16 -8.87 7.23
CA LEU A 84 -16.88 -8.85 5.94
C LEU A 84 -18.28 -8.24 6.06
N TYR A 85 -18.96 -8.42 7.20
CA TYR A 85 -20.22 -7.73 7.49
C TYR A 85 -20.03 -6.21 7.58
N ILE A 86 -18.94 -5.75 8.24
CA ILE A 86 -18.57 -4.33 8.31
C ILE A 86 -18.29 -3.79 6.90
N VAL A 87 -17.50 -4.51 6.10
CA VAL A 87 -17.18 -4.13 4.71
C VAL A 87 -18.46 -4.06 3.86
N ASP A 88 -19.38 -4.97 4.08
CA ASP A 88 -20.67 -4.97 3.37
C ASP A 88 -21.50 -3.74 3.70
N ALA A 89 -21.53 -3.36 4.97
CA ALA A 89 -22.21 -2.16 5.44
C ALA A 89 -21.55 -0.84 4.96
N LEU A 90 -20.29 -0.88 4.57
CA LEU A 90 -19.58 0.22 3.88
C LEU A 90 -19.88 0.26 2.37
N TYR A 91 -20.52 -0.77 1.82
CA TYR A 91 -20.70 -0.99 0.38
C TYR A 91 -19.38 -1.13 -0.38
N PHE A 92 -18.26 -1.43 0.28
CA PHE A 92 -16.99 -1.67 -0.37
C PHE A 92 -16.99 -3.06 -1.02
N ARG A 93 -16.51 -3.12 -2.27
CA ARG A 93 -16.45 -4.38 -3.02
C ARG A 93 -15.13 -5.11 -2.80
N TRP A 94 -14.07 -4.37 -2.52
CA TRP A 94 -12.71 -4.88 -2.47
C TRP A 94 -12.20 -4.95 -1.04
N VAL A 95 -11.55 -6.07 -0.70
CA VAL A 95 -10.90 -6.29 0.59
C VAL A 95 -9.47 -6.72 0.34
N LYS A 96 -8.50 -6.02 0.93
CA LYS A 96 -7.11 -6.42 0.92
C LYS A 96 -6.85 -7.33 2.12
N GLN A 97 -6.23 -8.48 1.86
CA GLN A 97 -5.83 -9.47 2.86
C GLN A 97 -4.43 -9.97 2.58
N ILE A 98 -3.61 -10.13 3.62
CA ILE A 98 -2.29 -10.74 3.52
C ILE A 98 -2.44 -12.27 3.43
N PHE A 99 -1.88 -12.85 2.39
CA PHE A 99 -1.72 -14.30 2.23
C PHE A 99 -0.25 -14.64 2.48
N ALA A 100 0.11 -14.74 3.75
CA ALA A 100 1.49 -14.93 4.18
C ALA A 100 2.05 -16.24 3.62
N TRP A 101 3.09 -16.16 2.80
CA TRP A 101 3.67 -17.33 2.13
C TRP A 101 4.11 -18.40 3.13
N ARG A 102 4.79 -18.00 4.23
CA ARG A 102 5.26 -18.95 5.26
C ARG A 102 4.16 -19.75 5.97
N GLU A 103 2.95 -19.18 6.03
CA GLU A 103 1.79 -19.85 6.66
C GLU A 103 1.13 -20.84 5.70
N ILE A 104 1.32 -20.65 4.40
CA ILE A 104 0.74 -21.49 3.35
C ILE A 104 1.72 -22.58 2.92
N GLU A 105 2.98 -22.26 2.65
CA GLU A 105 4.02 -23.22 2.26
C GLU A 105 5.06 -23.37 3.37
N VAL A 106 4.70 -24.15 4.40
CA VAL A 106 5.50 -24.33 5.63
C VAL A 106 6.86 -24.98 5.37
N LYS A 107 6.95 -25.79 4.32
CA LYS A 107 8.18 -26.34 3.73
C LYS A 107 8.01 -26.37 2.22
N LYS A 108 9.09 -26.37 1.51
CA LYS A 108 9.06 -26.37 0.04
C LYS A 108 8.21 -27.53 -0.52
N GLY A 109 7.11 -27.16 -1.18
CA GLY A 109 6.14 -28.11 -1.74
C GLY A 109 5.11 -28.67 -0.75
N GLU A 110 5.17 -28.32 0.55
CA GLU A 110 4.19 -28.73 1.58
C GLU A 110 3.25 -27.57 1.93
N PHE A 111 2.01 -27.62 1.44
CA PHE A 111 1.04 -26.54 1.56
C PHE A 111 -0.04 -26.80 2.58
N VAL A 112 -0.38 -25.77 3.37
CA VAL A 112 -1.50 -25.72 4.33
C VAL A 112 -2.51 -24.67 3.86
N TRP A 113 -3.64 -25.11 3.33
CA TRP A 113 -4.62 -24.22 2.68
C TRP A 113 -5.81 -23.82 3.56
N GLN A 114 -5.90 -24.36 4.77
CA GLN A 114 -7.11 -24.22 5.59
C GLN A 114 -7.54 -22.77 5.78
N GLN A 115 -6.64 -21.89 6.24
CA GLN A 115 -6.95 -20.49 6.45
C GLN A 115 -7.23 -19.75 5.14
N ALA A 116 -6.42 -19.97 4.13
CA ALA A 116 -6.60 -19.36 2.82
C ALA A 116 -7.97 -19.74 2.20
N ASP A 117 -8.34 -21.04 2.29
CA ASP A 117 -9.65 -21.52 1.82
C ASP A 117 -10.83 -20.90 2.59
N GLN A 118 -10.67 -20.71 3.91
CA GLN A 118 -11.68 -20.05 4.76
C GLN A 118 -11.87 -18.59 4.35
N VAL A 119 -10.79 -17.82 4.18
CA VAL A 119 -10.82 -16.42 3.74
C VAL A 119 -11.51 -16.29 2.39
N VAL A 120 -11.09 -17.09 1.41
CA VAL A 120 -11.67 -17.05 0.06
C VAL A 120 -13.15 -17.40 0.07
N SER A 121 -13.54 -18.44 0.83
CA SER A 121 -14.95 -18.87 0.93
C SER A 121 -15.82 -17.84 1.66
N ALA A 122 -15.31 -17.22 2.72
CA ALA A 122 -16.02 -16.16 3.43
C ALA A 122 -16.24 -14.94 2.51
N ALA A 123 -15.21 -14.51 1.78
CA ALA A 123 -15.33 -13.41 0.81
C ALA A 123 -16.36 -13.71 -0.29
N GLU A 124 -16.42 -14.96 -0.78
CA GLU A 124 -17.45 -15.40 -1.73
C GLU A 124 -18.86 -15.30 -1.16
N GLY A 125 -19.04 -15.70 0.11
CA GLY A 125 -20.32 -15.61 0.82
C GLY A 125 -20.86 -14.17 0.88
N TYR A 126 -19.98 -13.19 1.04
CA TYR A 126 -20.30 -11.76 1.03
C TYR A 126 -20.16 -11.11 -0.36
N LYS A 127 -19.87 -11.87 -1.41
CA LYS A 127 -19.64 -11.37 -2.77
C LYS A 127 -18.58 -10.30 -2.85
N LYS A 128 -17.52 -10.40 -2.05
CA LYS A 128 -16.39 -9.47 -2.05
C LYS A 128 -15.27 -9.98 -2.97
N PHE A 129 -14.54 -9.05 -3.55
CA PHE A 129 -13.30 -9.32 -4.27
C PHE A 129 -12.12 -9.15 -3.34
N LEU A 130 -11.16 -10.08 -3.42
CA LEU A 130 -9.94 -10.02 -2.63
C LEU A 130 -8.79 -9.45 -3.47
N ILE A 131 -8.03 -8.57 -2.83
CA ILE A 131 -6.66 -8.24 -3.18
C ILE A 131 -5.78 -9.09 -2.26
N ALA A 132 -5.18 -10.15 -2.80
CA ALA A 132 -4.25 -10.98 -2.04
C ALA A 132 -2.86 -10.35 -2.07
N ARG A 133 -2.37 -9.83 -0.92
CA ARG A 133 -0.98 -9.44 -0.78
C ARG A 133 -0.13 -10.67 -0.51
N LEU A 134 0.84 -10.93 -1.39
CA LEU A 134 1.77 -12.06 -1.30
C LEU A 134 3.13 -11.55 -0.82
N ASP A 135 3.49 -11.93 0.39
CA ASP A 135 4.76 -11.61 1.05
C ASP A 135 5.01 -12.58 2.22
N VAL A 136 5.85 -12.20 3.16
CA VAL A 136 6.15 -12.98 4.39
C VAL A 136 6.69 -14.36 4.02
N GLU A 137 7.89 -14.38 3.45
CA GLU A 137 8.55 -15.59 2.95
C GLU A 137 8.86 -16.62 4.04
N PRO A 138 8.85 -17.93 3.70
CA PRO A 138 9.24 -19.00 4.61
C PRO A 138 10.76 -19.02 4.86
N ILE A 139 11.16 -19.41 6.07
CA ILE A 139 12.59 -19.49 6.46
C ILE A 139 13.40 -20.43 5.55
N TRP A 140 12.78 -21.46 4.98
CA TRP A 140 13.47 -22.40 4.10
C TRP A 140 13.94 -21.80 2.77
N THR A 141 13.47 -20.58 2.43
CA THR A 141 13.90 -19.85 1.22
C THR A 141 15.28 -19.23 1.34
N HIS A 142 15.89 -19.28 2.52
CA HIS A 142 17.21 -18.72 2.79
C HIS A 142 18.22 -19.82 3.14
N ALA A 143 19.39 -19.79 2.48
CA ALA A 143 20.49 -20.73 2.77
C ALA A 143 21.15 -20.45 4.12
N GLU A 144 21.29 -19.18 4.49
CA GLU A 144 21.75 -18.72 5.79
C GLU A 144 20.55 -18.21 6.58
N ARG A 145 20.29 -18.81 7.73
CA ARG A 145 19.25 -18.32 8.65
C ARG A 145 19.62 -16.91 9.12
N TYR A 146 18.81 -15.95 8.73
CA TYR A 146 18.65 -14.77 9.55
C TYR A 146 18.09 -15.23 10.90
N GLY A 147 18.51 -14.68 12.05
CA GLY A 147 18.05 -15.10 13.38
C GLY A 147 16.52 -15.07 13.55
N ASP A 148 16.02 -15.50 14.70
CA ASP A 148 14.57 -15.57 14.97
C ASP A 148 13.86 -14.20 14.93
N ASP A 149 14.61 -13.10 14.86
CA ASP A 149 14.14 -11.72 14.75
C ASP A 149 14.05 -11.22 13.28
N VAL A 150 14.03 -12.11 12.29
CA VAL A 150 14.11 -11.70 10.90
C VAL A 150 12.84 -11.08 10.40
N LEU A 151 13.05 -9.86 10.00
CA LEU A 151 12.19 -9.05 9.16
C LEU A 151 11.94 -9.76 7.82
N SER A 152 10.76 -9.52 7.23
CA SER A 152 10.43 -9.96 5.89
C SER A 152 11.53 -9.58 4.89
N GLY A 153 11.95 -10.50 4.04
CA GLY A 153 12.98 -10.28 3.04
C GLY A 153 12.78 -11.13 1.80
N PRO A 154 13.38 -10.77 0.66
CA PRO A 154 13.23 -11.55 -0.56
C PRO A 154 13.92 -12.91 -0.41
N PRO A 155 13.33 -13.99 -1.00
CA PRO A 155 13.98 -15.30 -1.02
C PRO A 155 15.32 -15.23 -1.79
N ASP A 156 16.27 -16.11 -1.44
CA ASP A 156 17.56 -16.20 -2.13
C ASP A 156 17.38 -16.53 -3.63
N ASN A 157 16.34 -17.30 -3.96
CA ASN A 157 15.96 -17.61 -5.34
C ASN A 157 14.55 -17.06 -5.63
N PRO A 158 14.40 -16.01 -6.46
CA PRO A 158 13.09 -15.46 -6.83
C PRO A 158 12.13 -16.48 -7.46
N GLN A 159 12.65 -17.57 -8.10
CA GLN A 159 11.80 -18.58 -8.68
C GLN A 159 11.00 -19.38 -7.64
N ASP A 160 11.49 -19.52 -6.41
CA ASP A 160 10.72 -20.15 -5.34
C ASP A 160 9.44 -19.36 -5.03
N PHE A 161 9.51 -18.04 -5.07
CA PHE A 161 8.33 -17.19 -4.98
C PHE A 161 7.43 -17.29 -6.21
N GLY A 162 8.02 -17.37 -7.41
CA GLY A 162 7.28 -17.60 -8.66
C GLY A 162 6.47 -18.89 -8.65
N ASP A 163 7.02 -19.97 -8.09
CA ASP A 163 6.36 -21.27 -7.96
C ASP A 163 5.21 -21.22 -6.94
N PHE A 164 5.39 -20.49 -5.82
CA PHE A 164 4.32 -20.21 -4.88
C PHE A 164 3.20 -19.38 -5.53
N CYS A 165 3.54 -18.32 -6.25
CA CYS A 165 2.58 -17.47 -6.96
C CYS A 165 1.77 -18.26 -8.01
N TYR A 166 2.40 -19.18 -8.74
CA TYR A 166 1.71 -20.11 -9.62
C TYR A 166 0.72 -21.02 -8.87
N THR A 167 1.17 -21.58 -7.75
CA THR A 167 0.38 -22.54 -6.98
C THR A 167 -0.86 -21.91 -6.39
N ILE A 168 -0.72 -20.73 -5.75
CA ILE A 168 -1.85 -20.03 -5.14
C ILE A 168 -2.82 -19.49 -6.20
N SER A 169 -2.33 -18.93 -7.30
CA SER A 169 -3.18 -18.41 -8.38
C SER A 169 -3.94 -19.51 -9.11
N SER A 170 -3.30 -20.67 -9.36
CA SER A 170 -3.97 -21.84 -9.91
C SER A 170 -5.07 -22.39 -9.01
N ARG A 171 -4.83 -22.41 -7.68
CA ARG A 171 -5.82 -22.88 -6.70
C ARG A 171 -7.07 -22.03 -6.69
N TYR A 172 -6.91 -20.71 -6.75
CA TYR A 172 -8.02 -19.76 -6.62
C TYR A 172 -8.47 -19.14 -7.94
N GLN A 173 -8.05 -19.70 -9.08
CA GLN A 173 -8.49 -19.25 -10.39
C GLN A 173 -10.02 -19.17 -10.47
N GLY A 174 -10.52 -18.00 -10.88
CA GLY A 174 -11.95 -17.76 -11.06
C GLY A 174 -12.74 -17.55 -9.76
N ARG A 175 -12.10 -17.66 -8.57
CA ARG A 175 -12.72 -17.44 -7.27
C ARG A 175 -12.70 -15.97 -6.87
N SER A 176 -12.83 -15.66 -5.56
CA SER A 176 -12.93 -14.27 -5.06
C SER A 176 -11.63 -13.48 -5.15
N ILE A 177 -10.46 -14.10 -5.23
CA ILE A 177 -9.22 -13.38 -5.49
C ILE A 177 -9.24 -12.85 -6.92
N LYS A 178 -9.22 -11.52 -7.07
CA LYS A 178 -9.25 -10.85 -8.38
C LYS A 178 -7.98 -10.07 -8.65
N ALA A 179 -7.21 -9.76 -7.61
CA ALA A 179 -5.94 -9.05 -7.73
C ALA A 179 -4.90 -9.65 -6.78
N TYR A 180 -3.65 -9.65 -7.20
CA TYR A 180 -2.50 -10.02 -6.38
C TYR A 180 -1.57 -8.80 -6.27
N GLN A 181 -1.31 -8.35 -5.05
CA GLN A 181 -0.26 -7.38 -4.74
C GLN A 181 1.03 -8.15 -4.45
N ILE A 182 2.10 -7.85 -5.20
CA ILE A 182 3.36 -8.57 -5.12
C ILE A 182 4.32 -7.82 -4.21
N TRP A 183 4.49 -8.34 -2.98
CA TRP A 183 5.30 -7.76 -1.93
C TRP A 183 4.73 -6.47 -1.30
N ASN A 184 5.42 -5.97 -0.27
CA ASN A 184 5.11 -4.72 0.42
C ASN A 184 6.38 -3.91 0.64
N GLU A 185 6.36 -2.61 0.38
CA GLU A 185 7.38 -1.60 0.70
C GLU A 185 8.85 -2.02 0.47
N PRO A 186 9.22 -2.61 -0.71
CA PRO A 186 10.58 -3.10 -0.96
C PRO A 186 11.63 -1.99 -0.99
N ASN A 187 11.19 -0.74 -0.95
CA ASN A 187 12.03 0.44 -0.82
C ASN A 187 12.45 0.74 0.64
N LEU A 188 12.06 -0.11 1.60
CA LEU A 188 12.48 -0.05 3.00
C LEU A 188 13.31 -1.29 3.36
N ALA A 189 14.45 -1.10 4.02
CA ALA A 189 15.31 -2.21 4.41
C ALA A 189 14.61 -3.21 5.33
N ARG A 190 13.68 -2.75 6.19
CA ARG A 190 12.89 -3.64 7.08
C ARG A 190 12.02 -4.63 6.31
N GLU A 191 11.56 -4.27 5.13
CA GLU A 191 10.75 -5.12 4.24
C GLU A 191 11.63 -5.87 3.23
N TRP A 192 12.94 -5.67 3.33
CA TRP A 192 13.94 -6.24 2.42
C TRP A 192 14.99 -7.08 3.15
N GLY A 193 14.60 -7.72 4.28
CA GLY A 193 15.49 -8.57 5.08
C GLY A 193 16.62 -7.81 5.78
N GLY A 194 16.43 -6.54 6.11
CA GLY A 194 17.45 -5.67 6.69
C GLY A 194 18.54 -5.24 5.69
N LYS A 195 18.44 -5.66 4.42
CA LYS A 195 19.38 -5.29 3.35
C LYS A 195 18.99 -3.92 2.76
N PRO A 196 19.94 -3.18 2.17
CA PRO A 196 19.60 -1.98 1.41
C PRO A 196 18.58 -2.28 0.31
N PRO A 197 17.56 -1.42 0.11
CA PRO A 197 16.61 -1.56 -0.98
C PRO A 197 17.27 -1.67 -2.35
N ASP A 198 16.80 -2.60 -3.18
CA ASP A 198 17.33 -2.86 -4.52
C ASP A 198 16.18 -3.01 -5.53
N PRO A 199 15.91 -1.99 -6.36
CA PRO A 199 14.84 -2.05 -7.35
C PRO A 199 15.05 -3.12 -8.42
N VAL A 200 16.31 -3.48 -8.76
CA VAL A 200 16.59 -4.54 -9.74
C VAL A 200 16.24 -5.91 -9.18
N ALA A 201 16.63 -6.16 -7.93
CA ALA A 201 16.28 -7.41 -7.24
C ALA A 201 14.76 -7.52 -7.02
N TYR A 202 14.09 -6.42 -6.70
CA TYR A 202 12.62 -6.41 -6.61
C TYR A 202 11.96 -6.72 -7.97
N VAL A 203 12.44 -6.16 -9.08
CA VAL A 203 11.88 -6.45 -10.40
C VAL A 203 12.06 -7.91 -10.77
N ALA A 204 13.18 -8.55 -10.40
CA ALA A 204 13.37 -9.99 -10.60
C ALA A 204 12.34 -10.82 -9.80
N LEU A 205 12.04 -10.42 -8.55
CA LEU A 205 11.01 -11.05 -7.73
C LEU A 205 9.61 -10.86 -8.33
N LEU A 206 9.29 -9.62 -8.74
CA LEU A 206 8.03 -9.27 -9.39
C LEU A 206 7.82 -10.07 -10.68
N ALA A 207 8.86 -10.19 -11.52
CA ALA A 207 8.81 -10.93 -12.77
C ALA A 207 8.49 -12.41 -12.53
N ALA A 208 9.22 -13.06 -11.62
CA ALA A 208 9.00 -14.47 -11.30
C ALA A 208 7.56 -14.74 -10.81
N CYS A 209 7.06 -13.90 -9.90
CA CYS A 209 5.70 -14.02 -9.38
C CYS A 209 4.65 -13.72 -10.47
N SER A 210 4.83 -12.65 -11.25
CA SER A 210 3.95 -12.29 -12.37
C SER A 210 3.80 -13.43 -13.38
N GLU A 211 4.91 -14.02 -13.82
CA GLU A 211 4.91 -15.18 -14.71
C GLU A 211 4.18 -16.37 -14.09
N GLY A 212 4.36 -16.60 -12.79
CA GLY A 212 3.63 -17.62 -12.03
C GLY A 212 2.13 -17.37 -12.07
N ILE A 213 1.68 -16.17 -11.72
CA ILE A 213 0.25 -15.79 -11.71
C ILE A 213 -0.34 -15.91 -13.12
N ARG A 214 0.33 -15.39 -14.15
CA ARG A 214 -0.18 -15.47 -15.54
C ARG A 214 -0.42 -16.90 -16.01
N ARG A 215 0.41 -17.84 -15.56
CA ARG A 215 0.21 -19.28 -15.85
C ARG A 215 -0.93 -19.87 -15.02
N GLY A 216 -1.10 -19.45 -13.77
CA GLY A 216 -2.10 -19.99 -12.84
C GLY A 216 -3.50 -19.38 -13.03
N ASP A 217 -3.59 -18.06 -13.14
CA ASP A 217 -4.81 -17.30 -13.41
C ASP A 217 -4.52 -16.13 -14.36
N PRO A 218 -4.65 -16.32 -15.67
CA PRO A 218 -4.37 -15.28 -16.66
C PRO A 218 -5.30 -14.07 -16.60
N ASN A 219 -6.40 -14.15 -15.86
CA ASN A 219 -7.38 -13.06 -15.71
C ASN A 219 -7.18 -12.23 -14.42
N ALA A 220 -6.29 -12.65 -13.53
CA ALA A 220 -6.01 -11.92 -12.32
C ALA A 220 -5.28 -10.62 -12.61
N ILE A 221 -5.61 -9.56 -11.86
CA ILE A 221 -4.90 -8.28 -11.90
C ILE A 221 -3.62 -8.42 -11.07
N ILE A 222 -2.49 -8.03 -11.62
CA ILE A 222 -1.22 -7.97 -10.91
C ILE A 222 -0.93 -6.52 -10.52
N ILE A 223 -0.77 -6.29 -9.22
CA ILE A 223 -0.41 -5.00 -8.64
C ILE A 223 1.04 -5.11 -8.16
N SER A 224 1.90 -4.18 -8.52
CA SER A 224 3.25 -4.11 -7.95
C SER A 224 3.19 -3.81 -6.44
N ALA A 225 4.29 -3.91 -5.72
CA ALA A 225 4.35 -3.51 -4.31
C ALA A 225 3.90 -2.06 -4.14
N GLY A 226 3.20 -1.77 -3.04
CA GLY A 226 3.00 -0.41 -2.58
C GLY A 226 4.32 0.16 -2.07
N LEU A 227 4.83 1.20 -2.70
CA LEU A 227 6.05 1.86 -2.26
C LEU A 227 5.73 2.83 -1.11
N ALA A 228 6.56 2.81 -0.08
CA ALA A 228 6.44 3.73 1.05
C ALA A 228 6.99 5.12 0.70
N PRO A 229 6.19 6.20 0.79
CA PRO A 229 6.71 7.54 0.63
C PRO A 229 7.67 7.87 1.77
N THR A 230 8.92 8.23 1.43
CA THR A 230 9.96 8.54 2.43
C THR A 230 11.02 9.48 1.86
N GLY A 231 11.60 10.30 2.73
CA GLY A 231 12.81 11.08 2.44
C GLY A 231 14.09 10.42 2.94
N THR A 232 14.01 9.23 3.55
CA THR A 232 15.17 8.52 4.11
C THR A 232 15.97 7.88 2.98
N GLY A 233 17.31 8.00 3.06
CA GLY A 233 18.24 7.44 2.08
C GLY A 233 18.82 6.08 2.48
N LEU A 234 19.57 5.50 1.53
CA LEU A 234 20.33 4.25 1.76
C LEU A 234 21.28 4.36 2.96
N PRO A 235 21.51 3.26 3.69
CA PRO A 235 21.05 1.89 3.42
C PRO A 235 19.68 1.55 4.03
N VAL A 236 19.03 2.46 4.73
CA VAL A 236 17.82 2.23 5.53
C VAL A 236 16.56 2.23 4.68
N ALA A 237 16.50 3.14 3.71
CA ALA A 237 15.39 3.25 2.76
C ALA A 237 15.90 3.85 1.45
N MET A 238 15.07 3.79 0.42
CA MET A 238 15.25 4.57 -0.82
C MET A 238 13.95 5.36 -1.03
N PRO A 239 14.02 6.67 -1.36
CA PRO A 239 12.83 7.41 -1.74
C PRO A 239 12.03 6.66 -2.80
N ASP A 240 10.71 6.59 -2.63
CA ASP A 240 9.82 5.84 -3.50
C ASP A 240 9.92 6.28 -4.97
N THR A 241 10.10 7.57 -5.22
CA THR A 241 10.34 8.12 -6.56
C THR A 241 11.63 7.59 -7.20
N ASP A 242 12.70 7.45 -6.44
CA ASP A 242 13.98 6.93 -6.93
C ASP A 242 13.89 5.41 -7.15
N PHE A 243 13.22 4.70 -6.22
CA PHE A 243 12.99 3.28 -6.34
C PHE A 243 12.13 2.97 -7.57
N LEU A 244 11.06 3.74 -7.81
CA LEU A 244 10.19 3.58 -8.97
C LEU A 244 10.94 3.82 -10.29
N ARG A 245 11.79 4.86 -10.37
CA ARG A 245 12.66 5.08 -11.55
C ARG A 245 13.58 3.89 -11.77
N GLY A 246 14.15 3.33 -10.69
CA GLY A 246 14.95 2.11 -10.73
C GLY A 246 14.16 0.89 -11.22
N MET A 247 12.92 0.72 -10.79
CA MET A 247 12.03 -0.33 -11.27
C MET A 247 11.80 -0.22 -12.79
N TYR A 248 11.46 0.97 -13.29
CA TYR A 248 11.26 1.18 -14.73
C TYR A 248 12.54 0.96 -15.52
N ALA A 249 13.69 1.41 -15.01
CA ALA A 249 14.99 1.16 -15.64
C ALA A 249 15.32 -0.34 -15.71
N ALA A 250 14.82 -1.14 -14.76
CA ALA A 250 14.96 -2.60 -14.74
C ALA A 250 13.87 -3.34 -15.55
N GLY A 251 12.95 -2.63 -16.23
CA GLY A 251 11.94 -3.24 -17.09
C GLY A 251 10.66 -3.69 -16.37
N ALA A 252 10.33 -3.12 -15.21
CA ALA A 252 9.19 -3.51 -14.39
C ALA A 252 7.83 -3.42 -15.13
N ALA A 253 7.69 -2.53 -16.11
CA ALA A 253 6.42 -2.27 -16.79
C ALA A 253 5.75 -3.53 -17.37
N GLU A 254 6.52 -4.55 -17.75
CA GLU A 254 5.99 -5.79 -18.34
C GLU A 254 5.32 -6.72 -17.31
N TYR A 255 5.55 -6.51 -16.00
CA TYR A 255 5.24 -7.48 -14.97
C TYR A 255 4.08 -7.09 -14.04
N PHE A 256 3.44 -5.95 -14.26
CA PHE A 256 2.24 -5.55 -13.51
C PHE A 256 1.17 -4.93 -14.41
N ASP A 257 -0.08 -4.99 -13.97
CA ASP A 257 -1.23 -4.35 -14.64
C ASP A 257 -1.58 -3.01 -14.01
N MET A 258 -1.32 -2.87 -12.70
CA MET A 258 -1.51 -1.64 -11.94
C MET A 258 -0.25 -1.35 -11.11
N LEU A 259 0.16 -0.08 -11.09
CA LEU A 259 1.26 0.35 -10.23
C LEU A 259 0.77 0.51 -8.79
N GLY A 260 1.41 -0.19 -7.85
CA GLY A 260 1.14 -0.04 -6.41
C GLY A 260 1.89 1.14 -5.81
N THR A 261 1.23 1.92 -4.95
CA THR A 261 1.84 2.95 -4.11
C THR A 261 1.11 3.08 -2.79
N ASN A 262 1.81 3.44 -1.71
CA ASN A 262 1.19 3.81 -0.45
C ASN A 262 1.02 5.33 -0.39
N ALA A 263 -0.05 5.79 0.22
CA ALA A 263 -0.39 7.21 0.31
C ALA A 263 -0.96 7.56 1.69
N PRO A 264 -0.17 7.40 2.77
CA PRO A 264 -0.57 7.93 4.06
C PRO A 264 -0.68 9.46 3.94
N GLY A 265 -1.74 10.02 4.54
CA GLY A 265 -1.99 11.46 4.41
C GLY A 265 -1.13 12.33 5.33
N TYR A 266 -0.43 11.72 6.29
CA TYR A 266 0.33 12.41 7.34
C TYR A 266 -0.52 13.49 8.06
N ALA A 267 0.03 14.69 8.31
CA ALA A 267 -0.69 15.77 8.97
C ALA A 267 -1.56 16.61 8.02
N ALA A 268 -1.35 16.49 6.70
CA ALA A 268 -2.00 17.35 5.72
C ALA A 268 -3.38 16.84 5.29
N PRO A 269 -4.33 17.74 4.95
CA PRO A 269 -5.59 17.32 4.35
C PRO A 269 -5.36 16.75 2.93
N PRO A 270 -6.25 15.88 2.42
CA PRO A 270 -6.04 15.18 1.15
C PRO A 270 -6.01 16.08 -0.09
N TRP A 271 -6.54 17.29 0.00
CA TRP A 271 -6.49 18.28 -1.08
C TRP A 271 -5.22 19.14 -1.10
N ALA A 272 -4.39 19.07 -0.05
CA ALA A 272 -3.12 19.80 -0.03
C ALA A 272 -2.15 19.25 -1.08
N SER A 273 -1.62 20.13 -1.92
CA SER A 273 -0.63 19.75 -2.93
C SER A 273 0.74 19.41 -2.30
N PRO A 274 1.57 18.58 -2.97
CA PRO A 274 2.93 18.32 -2.50
C PRO A 274 3.76 19.59 -2.29
N ASP A 275 3.57 20.62 -3.13
CA ASP A 275 4.26 21.91 -2.99
C ASP A 275 3.78 22.71 -1.75
N GLU A 276 2.46 22.68 -1.48
CA GLU A 276 1.93 23.28 -0.25
C GLU A 276 2.50 22.60 1.00
N VAL A 277 2.52 21.26 1.02
CA VAL A 277 3.05 20.50 2.15
C VAL A 277 4.53 20.76 2.34
N ALA A 278 5.32 20.81 1.25
CA ALA A 278 6.73 21.15 1.30
C ALA A 278 7.01 22.56 1.88
N GLY A 279 6.07 23.49 1.68
CA GLY A 279 6.15 24.85 2.24
C GLY A 279 5.67 24.99 3.68
N ARG A 280 5.16 23.91 4.32
CA ARG A 280 4.54 23.95 5.65
C ARG A 280 5.22 22.99 6.64
N PRO A 281 6.10 23.48 7.51
CA PRO A 281 6.76 22.63 8.50
C PRO A 281 5.79 21.86 9.41
N GLU A 282 4.64 22.44 9.75
CA GLU A 282 3.58 21.81 10.55
C GLU A 282 2.93 20.58 9.86
N TRP A 283 3.12 20.42 8.56
CA TRP A 283 2.69 19.26 7.78
C TRP A 283 3.86 18.34 7.38
N GLY A 284 5.03 18.50 8.03
CA GLY A 284 6.23 17.73 7.75
C GLY A 284 7.22 18.40 6.80
N GLY A 285 6.83 19.46 6.06
CA GLY A 285 7.73 20.26 5.23
C GLY A 285 8.37 19.50 4.06
N GLN A 286 7.78 18.38 3.62
CA GLN A 286 8.32 17.51 2.56
C GLN A 286 7.23 17.12 1.57
N ARG A 287 7.53 17.12 0.26
CA ARG A 287 6.57 16.74 -0.79
C ARG A 287 5.96 15.36 -0.58
N TRP A 288 6.77 14.39 -0.19
CA TRP A 288 6.34 13.01 0.03
C TRP A 288 5.37 12.86 1.22
N ALA A 289 5.31 13.83 2.15
CA ALA A 289 4.41 13.81 3.31
C ALA A 289 2.99 14.31 2.96
N SER A 290 2.49 14.05 1.77
CA SER A 290 1.15 14.41 1.32
C SER A 290 0.44 13.24 0.66
N PHE A 291 -0.89 13.15 0.86
CA PHE A 291 -1.72 12.20 0.12
C PHE A 291 -1.57 12.37 -1.41
N ARG A 292 -1.47 13.61 -1.89
CA ARG A 292 -1.33 13.91 -3.31
C ARG A 292 0.07 13.62 -3.89
N HIS A 293 1.01 13.12 -3.09
CA HIS A 293 2.29 12.60 -3.61
C HIS A 293 2.09 11.48 -4.66
N VAL A 294 0.93 10.84 -4.66
CA VAL A 294 0.50 9.92 -5.74
C VAL A 294 0.59 10.58 -7.12
N GLU A 295 0.45 11.91 -7.22
CA GLU A 295 0.60 12.66 -8.48
C GLU A 295 2.05 12.67 -8.96
N ASP A 296 3.04 12.77 -8.05
CA ASP A 296 4.47 12.67 -8.37
C ASP A 296 4.80 11.25 -8.89
N ILE A 297 4.23 10.22 -8.25
CA ILE A 297 4.35 8.81 -8.68
C ILE A 297 3.72 8.62 -10.07
N ARG A 298 2.52 9.16 -10.28
CA ARG A 298 1.85 9.13 -11.58
C ARG A 298 2.65 9.82 -12.67
N GLN A 299 3.29 10.93 -12.37
CA GLN A 299 4.13 11.64 -13.33
C GLN A 299 5.30 10.77 -13.80
N ILE A 300 6.01 10.10 -12.88
CA ILE A 300 7.12 9.18 -13.22
C ILE A 300 6.62 8.04 -14.13
N MET A 301 5.45 7.49 -13.82
CA MET A 301 4.81 6.44 -14.61
C MET A 301 4.55 6.90 -16.07
N VAL A 302 4.01 8.12 -16.24
CA VAL A 302 3.77 8.71 -17.56
C VAL A 302 5.09 9.00 -18.29
N GLU A 303 6.09 9.58 -17.61
CA GLU A 303 7.41 9.84 -18.16
C GLU A 303 8.12 8.56 -18.61
N SER A 304 7.82 7.43 -17.96
CA SER A 304 8.35 6.10 -18.30
C SER A 304 7.57 5.39 -19.42
N GLY A 305 6.56 6.05 -20.00
CA GLY A 305 5.76 5.49 -21.10
C GLY A 305 4.66 4.53 -20.68
N ASP A 306 4.38 4.39 -19.39
CA ASP A 306 3.42 3.43 -18.81
C ASP A 306 2.11 4.11 -18.36
N GLY A 307 1.81 5.27 -18.93
CA GLY A 307 0.65 6.11 -18.57
C GLY A 307 -0.72 5.47 -18.86
N GLU A 308 -0.79 4.41 -19.65
CA GLU A 308 -2.04 3.70 -19.93
C GLU A 308 -2.57 2.85 -18.77
N LYS A 309 -1.72 2.51 -17.79
CA LYS A 309 -2.12 1.70 -16.64
C LYS A 309 -2.70 2.56 -15.52
N GLN A 310 -3.55 1.92 -14.71
CA GLN A 310 -4.06 2.53 -13.49
C GLN A 310 -3.05 2.42 -12.35
N VAL A 311 -3.16 3.34 -11.37
CA VAL A 311 -2.46 3.30 -10.09
C VAL A 311 -3.38 2.66 -9.05
N ALA A 312 -2.85 1.78 -8.21
CA ALA A 312 -3.49 1.25 -7.02
C ALA A 312 -2.85 1.88 -5.78
N VAL A 313 -3.60 2.69 -5.03
CA VAL A 313 -3.22 3.08 -3.68
C VAL A 313 -3.46 1.88 -2.78
N THR A 314 -2.38 1.19 -2.42
CA THR A 314 -2.44 -0.06 -1.68
C THR A 314 -2.64 0.13 -0.19
N GLU A 315 -2.27 1.31 0.33
CA GLU A 315 -2.50 1.73 1.70
C GLU A 315 -2.71 3.24 1.78
N MET A 316 -3.81 3.69 2.38
CA MET A 316 -4.05 5.09 2.68
C MET A 316 -4.77 5.26 4.00
N GLY A 317 -4.47 6.35 4.71
CA GLY A 317 -5.11 6.67 5.98
C GLY A 317 -4.51 7.88 6.66
N TRP A 318 -5.09 8.22 7.80
CA TRP A 318 -4.60 9.24 8.75
C TRP A 318 -4.65 8.62 10.14
N THR A 319 -3.57 8.76 10.90
CA THR A 319 -3.50 8.20 12.25
C THR A 319 -4.00 9.17 13.32
N LEU A 320 -4.55 8.58 14.39
CA LEU A 320 -4.94 9.30 15.61
C LEU A 320 -3.87 9.18 16.71
N ASP A 321 -2.69 8.68 16.39
CA ASP A 321 -1.65 8.27 17.32
C ASP A 321 -0.89 9.47 17.90
N GLU A 322 -1.31 9.91 19.06
CA GLU A 322 -0.64 10.97 19.82
C GLU A 322 0.37 10.42 20.86
N ILE A 323 0.42 9.07 21.05
CA ILE A 323 1.20 8.48 22.13
C ILE A 323 2.57 7.96 21.68
N HIS A 324 2.70 7.51 20.43
CA HIS A 324 3.98 7.07 19.90
C HIS A 324 4.72 8.26 19.26
N PRO A 325 5.95 8.58 19.72
CA PRO A 325 6.67 9.80 19.28
C PRO A 325 6.90 9.89 17.78
N GLU A 326 7.04 8.77 17.10
CA GLU A 326 7.26 8.65 15.68
C GLU A 326 6.03 9.02 14.84
N TYR A 327 4.82 8.90 15.40
CA TYR A 327 3.54 9.19 14.74
C TYR A 327 2.90 10.49 15.19
N SER A 328 3.15 10.91 16.44
CA SER A 328 2.48 12.03 17.09
C SER A 328 2.61 13.36 16.34
N TRP A 329 3.69 13.56 15.56
CA TRP A 329 3.89 14.78 14.79
C TRP A 329 2.91 14.95 13.60
N PHE A 330 2.28 13.85 13.16
CA PHE A 330 1.29 13.88 12.09
C PHE A 330 -0.06 13.28 12.49
N ALA A 331 -0.27 13.05 13.77
CA ALA A 331 -1.56 12.63 14.28
C ALA A 331 -2.64 13.68 14.00
N VAL A 332 -3.82 13.20 13.61
CA VAL A 332 -4.99 14.06 13.39
C VAL A 332 -6.10 13.69 14.36
N THR A 333 -7.09 14.57 14.51
CA THR A 333 -8.28 14.26 15.32
C THR A 333 -9.17 13.24 14.59
N ALA A 334 -10.01 12.50 15.34
CA ALA A 334 -10.95 11.54 14.78
C ALA A 334 -11.93 12.15 13.75
N ASN A 335 -12.29 13.43 13.93
CA ASN A 335 -13.11 14.13 12.94
C ASN A 335 -12.32 14.47 11.67
N GLN A 336 -11.06 14.86 11.80
CA GLN A 336 -10.18 15.08 10.65
C GLN A 336 -9.90 13.76 9.91
N GLN A 337 -9.65 12.65 10.61
CA GLN A 337 -9.52 11.33 9.97
C GLN A 337 -10.75 11.03 9.08
N ALA A 338 -11.95 11.27 9.62
CA ALA A 338 -13.20 11.04 8.90
C ALA A 338 -13.36 11.95 7.69
N GLU A 339 -13.10 13.25 7.86
CA GLU A 339 -13.16 14.25 6.78
C GLU A 339 -12.11 13.97 5.70
N TYR A 340 -10.88 13.63 6.11
CA TYR A 340 -9.77 13.44 5.19
C TYR A 340 -9.91 12.15 4.37
N LEU A 341 -10.36 11.07 4.98
CA LEU A 341 -10.65 9.83 4.24
C LEU A 341 -11.74 10.03 3.18
N ALA A 342 -12.84 10.71 3.53
CA ALA A 342 -13.88 11.01 2.54
C ALA A 342 -13.38 12.00 1.48
N GLY A 343 -12.64 13.02 1.91
CA GLY A 343 -12.01 14.00 1.03
C GLY A 343 -11.02 13.39 0.04
N ALA A 344 -10.30 12.33 0.45
CA ALA A 344 -9.39 11.59 -0.42
C ALA A 344 -10.12 10.91 -1.59
N PHE A 345 -11.24 10.21 -1.31
CA PHE A 345 -12.08 9.63 -2.35
C PHE A 345 -12.72 10.69 -3.25
N TRP A 346 -13.20 11.78 -2.66
CA TRP A 346 -13.75 12.89 -3.43
C TRP A 346 -12.70 13.52 -4.34
N TRP A 347 -11.47 13.81 -3.80
CA TRP A 347 -10.37 14.36 -4.60
C TRP A 347 -10.00 13.44 -5.77
N ALA A 348 -9.85 12.16 -5.51
CA ALA A 348 -9.50 11.18 -6.52
C ALA A 348 -10.56 11.09 -7.63
N ARG A 349 -11.84 11.13 -7.26
CA ARG A 349 -12.94 11.15 -8.21
C ARG A 349 -12.91 12.38 -9.12
N GLU A 350 -12.69 13.57 -8.57
CA GLU A 350 -12.76 14.82 -9.33
C GLU A 350 -11.49 15.08 -10.15
N ASN A 351 -10.32 14.56 -9.71
CA ASN A 351 -9.04 14.96 -10.27
C ASN A 351 -8.20 13.82 -10.86
N TRP A 352 -8.44 12.55 -10.44
CA TRP A 352 -7.57 11.44 -10.80
C TRP A 352 -8.21 10.40 -11.72
N GLN A 353 -9.47 10.56 -12.08
CA GLN A 353 -10.08 9.72 -13.10
C GLN A 353 -9.45 9.98 -14.46
N PRO A 354 -9.32 8.95 -15.31
CA PRO A 354 -9.57 7.52 -15.05
C PRO A 354 -8.36 6.73 -14.55
N TRP A 355 -7.22 7.38 -14.24
CA TRP A 355 -5.94 6.73 -13.98
C TRP A 355 -5.79 6.18 -12.55
N ILE A 356 -6.58 6.65 -11.59
CA ILE A 356 -6.65 6.00 -10.27
C ILE A 356 -7.56 4.76 -10.34
N GLY A 357 -7.14 3.66 -9.77
CA GLY A 357 -7.94 2.45 -9.66
C GLY A 357 -8.35 2.18 -8.23
N LEU A 358 -7.75 1.17 -7.61
CA LEU A 358 -8.01 0.79 -6.22
C LEU A 358 -7.49 1.85 -5.24
N MET A 359 -8.27 2.11 -4.19
CA MET A 359 -7.87 2.96 -3.06
C MET A 359 -8.20 2.23 -1.76
N THR A 360 -7.16 1.70 -1.09
CA THR A 360 -7.29 0.82 0.07
C THR A 360 -7.10 1.59 1.37
N VAL A 361 -8.17 1.70 2.15
CA VAL A 361 -8.14 2.28 3.50
C VAL A 361 -7.45 1.32 4.47
N ILE A 362 -6.58 1.79 5.30
CA ILE A 362 -6.00 1.10 6.45
C ILE A 362 -6.61 1.66 7.73
N TYR A 363 -7.20 0.85 8.65
CA TYR A 363 -7.53 -0.58 8.64
C TYR A 363 -8.96 -0.82 9.12
N LEU A 364 -9.48 -2.05 8.97
CA LEU A 364 -10.42 -2.58 9.96
C LEU A 364 -9.60 -3.10 11.14
N ALA A 365 -10.01 -2.72 12.37
CA ALA A 365 -9.26 -3.06 13.56
C ALA A 365 -9.28 -4.57 13.83
N ASP A 366 -8.10 -5.16 14.00
CA ASP A 366 -7.97 -6.48 14.58
C ASP A 366 -8.40 -6.40 16.07
N PRO A 367 -9.22 -7.32 16.58
CA PRO A 367 -9.65 -7.31 17.97
C PRO A 367 -8.54 -7.41 19.03
N GLU A 368 -7.39 -7.95 18.64
CA GLU A 368 -6.24 -8.06 19.52
C GLU A 368 -5.43 -6.76 19.62
N TRP A 369 -5.68 -5.78 18.74
CA TRP A 369 -4.97 -4.49 18.81
C TRP A 369 -5.39 -3.66 20.01
N THR A 370 -4.41 -3.07 20.63
CA THR A 370 -4.52 -2.19 21.78
C THR A 370 -3.93 -0.82 21.46
N GLU A 371 -4.06 0.13 22.34
CA GLU A 371 -3.42 1.46 22.23
C GLU A 371 -1.88 1.38 22.17
N GLN A 372 -1.29 0.22 22.44
CA GLN A 372 0.15 -0.03 22.31
C GLN A 372 0.56 -0.44 20.88
N ASP A 373 -0.42 -0.71 20.02
CA ASP A 373 -0.22 -1.10 18.64
C ASP A 373 -0.51 0.12 17.75
N GLU A 374 0.41 0.47 16.83
CA GLU A 374 0.21 1.65 15.99
C GLU A 374 -1.01 1.52 15.07
N GLU A 375 -1.27 0.31 14.58
CA GLU A 375 -2.37 0.00 13.68
C GLU A 375 -3.73 0.29 14.31
N TYR A 376 -3.83 0.19 15.65
CA TYR A 376 -5.02 0.58 16.41
C TYR A 376 -5.45 2.01 16.06
N TRP A 377 -4.50 2.93 15.93
CA TRP A 377 -4.76 4.35 15.72
C TRP A 377 -5.09 4.71 14.26
N TRP A 378 -4.69 3.89 13.31
CA TRP A 378 -5.06 4.04 11.91
C TRP A 378 -6.46 3.52 11.60
N ALA A 379 -6.94 2.54 12.36
CA ALA A 379 -8.19 1.86 12.10
C ALA A 379 -9.41 2.79 12.11
N ILE A 380 -10.41 2.47 11.30
CA ILE A 380 -11.68 3.25 11.21
C ILE A 380 -12.73 2.83 12.25
N ASN A 381 -12.48 1.76 12.98
CA ASN A 381 -13.28 1.25 14.09
C ASN A 381 -12.40 0.96 15.30
N VAL A 382 -12.99 0.65 16.44
CA VAL A 382 -12.27 0.27 17.66
C VAL A 382 -12.28 -1.25 17.76
N PRO A 383 -11.15 -1.88 18.13
CA PRO A 383 -11.11 -3.32 18.41
C PRO A 383 -12.20 -3.74 19.42
N SER A 384 -12.95 -4.78 19.10
CA SER A 384 -13.97 -5.35 19.99
C SER A 384 -14.27 -6.78 19.59
N GLU A 385 -14.58 -7.65 20.55
CA GLU A 385 -15.05 -9.02 20.31
C GLU A 385 -16.52 -9.09 19.90
N GLY A 386 -17.28 -8.00 20.10
CA GLY A 386 -18.71 -7.91 19.82
C GLY A 386 -19.05 -6.94 18.69
N GLU A 387 -20.22 -6.28 18.81
CA GLU A 387 -20.58 -5.18 17.90
C GLU A 387 -19.45 -4.14 17.85
N PRO A 388 -18.91 -3.83 16.67
CA PRO A 388 -17.75 -2.95 16.59
C PRO A 388 -18.11 -1.54 17.04
N ALA A 389 -17.41 -1.03 18.04
CA ALA A 389 -17.45 0.39 18.33
C ALA A 389 -16.83 1.14 17.14
N VAL A 390 -17.60 2.05 16.55
CA VAL A 390 -17.22 2.72 15.30
C VAL A 390 -16.69 4.13 15.57
N ARG A 391 -15.59 4.46 14.91
CA ARG A 391 -15.06 5.82 14.85
C ARG A 391 -15.85 6.69 13.87
N PRO A 392 -15.74 8.02 13.94
CA PRO A 392 -16.34 8.93 12.95
C PRO A 392 -16.01 8.53 11.50
N ALA A 393 -14.78 8.10 11.23
CA ALA A 393 -14.34 7.66 9.91
C ALA A 393 -15.22 6.56 9.30
N TYR A 394 -15.56 5.53 10.07
CA TYR A 394 -16.46 4.48 9.59
C TYR A 394 -17.84 5.05 9.17
N ARG A 395 -18.42 5.92 10.01
CA ARG A 395 -19.74 6.51 9.73
C ARG A 395 -19.72 7.34 8.46
N THR A 396 -18.65 8.10 8.26
CA THR A 396 -18.48 8.95 7.07
C THR A 396 -18.28 8.12 5.82
N LEU A 397 -17.42 7.08 5.88
CA LEU A 397 -17.19 6.19 4.75
C LEU A 397 -18.44 5.39 4.36
N ARG A 398 -19.29 5.03 5.32
CA ARG A 398 -20.57 4.39 5.03
C ARG A 398 -21.51 5.28 4.20
N GLY A 399 -21.38 6.59 4.29
CA GLY A 399 -22.10 7.57 3.48
C GLY A 399 -21.52 7.85 2.10
N LEU A 400 -20.34 7.30 1.76
CA LEU A 400 -19.70 7.54 0.45
C LEU A 400 -20.60 7.22 -0.76
N PRO A 401 -21.37 6.11 -0.77
CA PRO A 401 -22.26 5.79 -1.89
C PRO A 401 -23.24 6.91 -2.23
N ASP A 402 -23.81 7.57 -1.21
CA ASP A 402 -24.77 8.66 -1.38
C ASP A 402 -24.14 9.90 -2.04
N TRP A 403 -22.83 10.09 -1.85
CA TRP A 403 -22.07 11.22 -2.42
C TRP A 403 -21.54 10.91 -3.81
N MET A 404 -21.20 9.62 -4.07
CA MET A 404 -20.59 9.18 -5.31
C MET A 404 -21.63 8.89 -6.40
N GLY A 405 -22.95 8.93 -6.06
CA GLY A 405 -24.05 8.84 -7.01
C GLY A 405 -24.07 7.54 -7.82
N ASP A 406 -24.54 7.62 -9.06
CA ASP A 406 -24.73 6.49 -9.99
C ASP A 406 -23.48 5.61 -10.22
N PHE A 407 -22.32 6.03 -9.72
CA PHE A 407 -21.06 5.28 -9.82
C PHE A 407 -21.13 3.90 -9.18
N TYR A 408 -21.88 3.72 -8.08
CA TYR A 408 -22.08 2.43 -7.44
C TYR A 408 -23.10 1.54 -8.18
N ASP A 409 -24.05 2.14 -8.88
CA ASP A 409 -25.11 1.39 -9.58
C ASP A 409 -24.60 0.67 -10.85
N THR A 410 -23.49 1.14 -11.42
CA THR A 410 -22.90 0.54 -12.64
C THR A 410 -22.03 -0.69 -12.37
N TRP A 411 -21.60 -0.95 -11.13
CA TRP A 411 -20.55 -1.94 -10.80
C TRP A 411 -20.96 -3.06 -9.85
N GLY A 412 -22.23 -3.19 -9.53
CA GLY A 412 -22.48 -4.38 -8.79
C GLY A 412 -23.64 -4.50 -7.84
N ARG A 413 -24.81 -4.30 -8.33
CA ARG A 413 -25.95 -5.03 -7.78
C ARG A 413 -26.05 -6.39 -8.42
#